data_399b91c035d328cc02af96f765b0d976
#
_entry.id   399b91c035d328cc02af96f765b0d976
#
_cell.length_a   1.000
_cell.length_b   1.000
_cell.length_c   1.000
_cell.angle_alpha   90.00
_cell.angle_beta   90.00
_cell.angle_gamma   90.00
#
_symmetry.space_group_name_H-M   'P 1'
#
loop_
_entity.id
_entity.type
_entity.pdbx_description
1 polymer ?
#
loop_
_entity_poly.entity_id
_entity_poly.type
_entity_poly.pdbx_seq_one_letter_code
_entity_poly.pdbx_strand_id
1 'polypeptide(L)'
;KVSAYRDQKFTGVVSKIEPMSQIDQNVTTFPVLIDIENKNNLLLIGMNTDVEIEILNEEVPLALPSGSLRTRKDIVSVASLLGIKQDDLSNFLSKRLPGENFDTFIVLKKTKKGVAPVWVKIGKTDLNFVEIRNGIKESEIVYVLPSEGLIKYQQRFSERVKGRFG
;
A
#
# COMPACT_ATOMS: atom_id res chain seq x y z
N LYS A 1 10.21 -9.40 17.32
CA LYS A 1 11.66 -9.24 17.65
C LYS A 1 11.78 -9.06 19.15
N VAL A 2 12.76 -9.72 19.78
CA VAL A 2 13.03 -9.57 21.22
C VAL A 2 14.14 -8.54 21.39
N SER A 3 13.91 -7.53 22.25
CA SER A 3 14.86 -6.43 22.43
C SER A 3 16.27 -6.88 22.85
N ALA A 4 16.37 -8.00 23.59
CA ALA A 4 17.63 -8.59 24.02
C ALA A 4 18.38 -9.37 22.90
N TYR A 5 17.68 -9.77 21.83
CA TYR A 5 18.22 -10.60 20.74
C TYR A 5 17.84 -10.04 19.37
N ARG A 6 18.48 -8.93 18.98
CA ARG A 6 18.09 -8.15 17.78
C ARG A 6 18.27 -8.91 16.46
N ASP A 7 19.25 -9.80 16.40
CA ASP A 7 19.59 -10.54 15.18
C ASP A 7 18.92 -11.93 15.11
N GLN A 8 18.09 -12.27 16.12
CA GLN A 8 17.45 -13.56 16.20
C GLN A 8 15.94 -13.43 16.02
N LYS A 9 15.38 -14.22 15.09
CA LYS A 9 13.94 -14.32 14.88
C LYS A 9 13.39 -15.47 15.71
N PHE A 10 12.36 -15.20 16.48
CA PHE A 10 11.54 -16.18 17.16
C PHE A 10 10.19 -16.27 16.44
N THR A 11 9.74 -17.47 16.12
CA THR A 11 8.45 -17.72 15.50
C THR A 11 7.53 -18.38 16.52
N GLY A 12 6.26 -18.05 16.44
CA GLY A 12 5.23 -18.62 17.32
C GLY A 12 3.88 -18.68 16.61
N VAL A 13 2.91 -19.24 17.27
CA VAL A 13 1.55 -19.38 16.78
C VAL A 13 0.61 -18.63 17.73
N VAL A 14 -0.32 -17.85 17.18
CA VAL A 14 -1.38 -17.23 17.98
C VAL A 14 -2.29 -18.31 18.51
N SER A 15 -2.29 -18.53 19.83
CA SER A 15 -3.11 -19.53 20.48
C SER A 15 -4.48 -18.98 20.89
N LYS A 16 -4.55 -17.70 21.26
CA LYS A 16 -5.79 -17.06 21.69
C LYS A 16 -5.75 -15.55 21.49
N ILE A 17 -6.88 -15.01 21.08
CA ILE A 17 -7.14 -13.55 21.14
C ILE A 17 -8.24 -13.35 22.20
N GLU A 18 -7.96 -12.55 23.21
CA GLU A 18 -8.95 -12.28 24.25
C GLU A 18 -9.97 -11.25 23.75
N PRO A 19 -11.29 -11.53 23.90
CA PRO A 19 -12.33 -10.62 23.41
C PRO A 19 -12.52 -9.39 24.29
N MET A 20 -11.93 -9.39 25.49
CA MET A 20 -12.01 -8.26 26.42
C MET A 20 -10.90 -7.26 26.13
N SER A 21 -11.29 -6.08 25.66
CA SER A 21 -10.36 -4.98 25.43
C SER A 21 -9.88 -4.37 26.75
N GLN A 22 -8.66 -3.87 26.74
CA GLN A 22 -8.08 -3.03 27.78
C GLN A 22 -7.83 -1.64 27.19
N ILE A 23 -8.03 -0.60 28.02
CA ILE A 23 -7.73 0.77 27.62
C ILE A 23 -6.44 1.18 28.34
N ASP A 24 -5.40 1.41 27.58
CA ASP A 24 -4.13 1.94 28.04
C ASP A 24 -3.84 3.26 27.31
N GLN A 25 -3.60 4.33 28.05
CA GLN A 25 -3.29 5.68 27.54
C GLN A 25 -4.24 6.13 26.39
N ASN A 26 -5.55 5.91 26.54
CA ASN A 26 -6.59 6.19 25.53
C ASN A 26 -6.52 5.32 24.25
N VAL A 27 -5.75 4.26 24.25
CA VAL A 27 -5.70 3.28 23.16
C VAL A 27 -6.41 2.00 23.60
N THR A 28 -7.35 1.53 22.80
CA THR A 28 -8.00 0.24 23.02
C THR A 28 -7.12 -0.88 22.50
N THR A 29 -6.69 -1.77 23.38
CA THR A 29 -5.85 -2.93 23.08
C THR A 29 -6.56 -4.23 23.38
N PHE A 30 -6.21 -5.29 22.66
CA PHE A 30 -6.70 -6.65 22.91
C PHE A 30 -5.51 -7.56 23.23
N PRO A 31 -5.51 -8.28 24.35
CA PRO A 31 -4.48 -9.24 24.66
C PRO A 31 -4.46 -10.40 23.67
N VAL A 32 -3.28 -10.72 23.16
CA VAL A 32 -3.06 -11.86 22.27
C VAL A 32 -2.03 -12.80 22.92
N LEU A 33 -2.41 -14.06 23.06
CA LEU A 33 -1.52 -15.13 23.55
C LEU A 33 -0.86 -15.80 22.37
N ILE A 34 0.47 -15.91 22.44
CA ILE A 34 1.30 -16.50 21.39
C ILE A 34 2.18 -17.58 22.00
N ASP A 35 2.05 -18.80 21.50
CA ASP A 35 2.89 -19.91 21.92
C ASP A 35 4.20 -19.90 21.11
N ILE A 36 5.33 -19.83 21.83
CA ILE A 36 6.66 -19.77 21.24
C ILE A 36 7.52 -20.92 21.80
N GLU A 37 8.19 -21.63 20.91
CA GLU A 37 9.14 -22.65 21.30
C GLU A 37 10.45 -22.05 21.80
N ASN A 38 10.79 -22.26 23.08
CA ASN A 38 11.99 -21.73 23.73
C ASN A 38 13.06 -22.82 23.91
N LYS A 39 13.52 -23.43 22.79
CA LYS A 39 14.46 -24.56 22.80
C LYS A 39 15.76 -24.33 23.57
N ASN A 40 16.26 -23.11 23.57
CA ASN A 40 17.57 -22.78 24.16
C ASN A 40 17.42 -21.98 25.48
N ASN A 41 16.22 -21.90 26.04
CA ASN A 41 15.92 -21.11 27.25
C ASN A 41 16.40 -19.65 27.18
N LEU A 42 16.43 -19.07 25.98
CA LEU A 42 16.84 -17.69 25.74
C LEU A 42 15.77 -16.67 26.15
N LEU A 43 14.50 -17.04 26.02
CA LEU A 43 13.39 -16.18 26.37
C LEU A 43 13.10 -16.29 27.86
N LEU A 44 13.16 -15.16 28.56
CA LEU A 44 12.92 -15.06 29.99
C LEU A 44 11.65 -14.23 30.25
N ILE A 45 11.03 -14.50 31.41
CA ILE A 45 9.85 -13.73 31.85
C ILE A 45 10.24 -12.27 32.06
N GLY A 46 9.41 -11.35 31.59
CA GLY A 46 9.64 -9.91 31.70
C GLY A 46 10.40 -9.29 30.49
N MET A 47 10.76 -10.06 29.47
CA MET A 47 11.34 -9.50 28.26
C MET A 47 10.30 -8.79 27.41
N ASN A 48 10.68 -7.62 26.91
CA ASN A 48 9.87 -6.89 25.94
C ASN A 48 10.12 -7.37 24.50
N THR A 49 9.05 -7.47 23.73
CA THR A 49 9.10 -7.96 22.35
C THR A 49 8.20 -7.14 21.45
N ASP A 50 8.65 -6.93 20.20
CA ASP A 50 7.81 -6.46 19.09
C ASP A 50 7.36 -7.66 18.29
N VAL A 51 6.06 -7.81 18.09
CA VAL A 51 5.44 -8.95 17.39
C VAL A 51 4.84 -8.49 16.08
N GLU A 52 5.14 -9.21 15.02
CA GLU A 52 4.50 -9.08 13.72
C GLU A 52 3.60 -10.30 13.52
N ILE A 53 2.31 -10.08 13.36
CA ILE A 53 1.32 -11.15 13.15
C ILE A 53 0.98 -11.20 11.67
N GLU A 54 1.36 -12.31 11.02
CA GLU A 54 0.93 -12.60 9.65
C GLU A 54 -0.51 -13.13 9.68
N ILE A 55 -1.43 -12.36 9.13
CA ILE A 55 -2.85 -12.74 9.05
C ILE A 55 -3.11 -13.61 7.83
N LEU A 56 -2.34 -13.40 6.77
CA LEU A 56 -2.49 -14.08 5.49
C LEU A 56 -1.12 -14.21 4.83
N ASN A 57 -0.75 -15.43 4.45
CA ASN A 57 0.43 -15.70 3.63
C ASN A 57 -0.03 -16.52 2.42
N GLU A 58 -0.46 -15.84 1.36
CA GLU A 58 -0.92 -16.47 0.13
C GLU A 58 -0.21 -15.88 -1.07
N GLU A 59 0.20 -16.74 -1.97
CA GLU A 59 0.72 -16.31 -3.27
C GLU A 59 -0.43 -15.81 -4.14
N VAL A 60 -0.23 -14.65 -4.75
CA VAL A 60 -1.19 -14.06 -5.69
C VAL A 60 -0.60 -14.07 -7.10
N PRO A 61 -1.41 -14.32 -8.15
CA PRO A 61 -0.92 -14.44 -9.52
C PRO A 61 -0.27 -13.16 -10.04
N LEU A 62 -0.76 -12.00 -9.61
CA LEU A 62 -0.26 -10.70 -10.02
C LEU A 62 -0.42 -9.70 -8.89
N ALA A 63 0.67 -9.03 -8.55
CA ALA A 63 0.67 -7.93 -7.59
C ALA A 63 1.36 -6.69 -8.16
N LEU A 64 0.89 -5.53 -7.77
CA LEU A 64 1.52 -4.24 -8.06
C LEU A 64 1.87 -3.51 -6.76
N PRO A 65 2.93 -2.68 -6.77
CA PRO A 65 3.19 -1.79 -5.65
C PRO A 65 1.97 -0.88 -5.38
N SER A 66 1.58 -0.73 -4.12
CA SER A 66 0.42 0.10 -3.72
C SER A 66 0.54 1.55 -4.22
N GLY A 67 1.78 2.05 -4.36
CA GLY A 67 2.09 3.37 -4.94
C GLY A 67 1.76 3.51 -6.44
N SER A 68 1.40 2.45 -7.16
CA SER A 68 0.94 2.51 -8.56
C SER A 68 -0.55 2.82 -8.68
N LEU A 69 -1.32 2.59 -7.62
CA LEU A 69 -2.78 2.77 -7.61
C LEU A 69 -3.16 4.23 -7.46
N ARG A 70 -4.18 4.65 -8.19
CA ARG A 70 -4.75 6.01 -8.11
C ARG A 70 -6.25 5.95 -7.97
N THR A 71 -6.77 6.89 -7.20
CA THR A 71 -8.20 7.15 -7.15
C THR A 71 -8.61 8.11 -8.28
N ARG A 72 -9.91 8.27 -8.50
CA ARG A 72 -10.43 9.27 -9.47
C ARG A 72 -9.97 10.69 -9.14
N LYS A 73 -9.78 11.01 -7.86
CA LYS A 73 -9.34 12.35 -7.43
C LYS A 73 -7.86 12.56 -7.71
N ASP A 74 -7.04 11.56 -7.43
CA ASP A 74 -5.59 11.68 -7.53
C ASP A 74 -5.08 11.61 -8.98
N ILE A 75 -5.80 10.91 -9.86
CA ILE A 75 -5.36 10.70 -11.24
C ILE A 75 -5.26 12.01 -12.04
N VAL A 76 -6.09 12.98 -11.74
CA VAL A 76 -6.12 14.27 -12.46
C VAL A 76 -4.79 15.01 -12.31
N SER A 77 -4.28 15.10 -11.08
CA SER A 77 -3.02 15.78 -10.78
C SER A 77 -1.81 15.04 -11.37
N VAL A 78 -1.88 13.72 -11.44
CA VAL A 78 -0.78 12.86 -11.88
C VAL A 78 -0.73 12.72 -13.40
N ALA A 79 -1.89 12.69 -14.07
CA ALA A 79 -1.99 12.54 -15.51
C ALA A 79 -1.32 13.68 -16.28
N SER A 80 -1.41 14.91 -15.77
CA SER A 80 -0.76 16.09 -16.36
C SER A 80 0.76 15.98 -16.36
N LEU A 81 1.36 15.37 -15.34
CA LEU A 81 2.82 15.17 -15.25
C LEU A 81 3.34 14.18 -16.30
N LEU A 82 2.50 13.26 -16.72
CA LEU A 82 2.84 12.23 -17.72
C LEU A 82 2.37 12.59 -19.13
N GLY A 83 1.92 13.83 -19.34
CA GLY A 83 1.51 14.35 -20.66
C GLY A 83 0.20 13.74 -21.16
N ILE A 84 -0.64 13.19 -20.31
CA ILE A 84 -1.99 12.71 -20.67
C ILE A 84 -2.88 13.94 -20.88
N LYS A 85 -3.50 14.04 -22.05
CA LYS A 85 -4.40 15.14 -22.36
C LYS A 85 -5.66 15.10 -21.49
N GLN A 86 -6.14 16.26 -21.08
CA GLN A 86 -7.28 16.38 -20.17
C GLN A 86 -8.57 15.82 -20.79
N ASP A 87 -8.74 15.94 -22.09
CA ASP A 87 -9.89 15.40 -22.82
C ASP A 87 -9.89 13.86 -22.80
N ASP A 88 -8.71 13.24 -23.02
CA ASP A 88 -8.57 11.79 -22.98
C ASP A 88 -8.84 11.24 -21.59
N LEU A 89 -8.37 11.96 -20.56
CA LEU A 89 -8.61 11.59 -19.16
C LEU A 89 -10.10 11.75 -18.81
N SER A 90 -10.73 12.84 -19.21
CA SER A 90 -12.16 13.09 -18.98
C SER A 90 -13.02 12.03 -19.64
N ASN A 91 -12.72 11.68 -20.89
CA ASN A 91 -13.38 10.62 -21.63
C ASN A 91 -13.18 9.25 -20.98
N PHE A 92 -12.00 8.99 -20.40
CA PHE A 92 -11.73 7.76 -19.65
C PHE A 92 -12.56 7.72 -18.35
N LEU A 93 -12.58 8.81 -17.58
CA LEU A 93 -13.28 8.90 -16.30
C LEU A 93 -14.82 8.92 -16.46
N SER A 94 -15.34 9.38 -17.59
CA SER A 94 -16.78 9.37 -17.89
C SER A 94 -17.31 7.96 -18.15
N LYS A 95 -16.47 7.05 -18.59
CA LYS A 95 -16.82 5.63 -18.77
C LYS A 95 -16.89 4.96 -17.41
N ARG A 96 -18.08 4.93 -16.83
CA ARG A 96 -18.33 4.24 -15.56
C ARG A 96 -18.26 2.73 -15.78
N LEU A 97 -17.41 2.04 -15.01
CA LEU A 97 -17.42 0.59 -15.03
C LEU A 97 -18.65 0.07 -14.28
N PRO A 98 -19.37 -0.93 -14.84
CA PRO A 98 -20.41 -1.63 -14.10
C PRO A 98 -19.80 -2.27 -12.86
N GLY A 99 -20.32 -1.98 -11.67
CA GLY A 99 -19.84 -2.52 -10.40
C GLY A 99 -18.61 -1.80 -9.84
N GLU A 100 -18.49 -0.50 -10.04
CA GLU A 100 -17.48 0.34 -9.40
C GLU A 100 -17.72 0.35 -7.88
N ASN A 101 -16.93 -0.45 -7.18
CA ASN A 101 -16.95 -0.62 -5.73
C ASN A 101 -15.63 -0.07 -5.14
N PHE A 102 -15.47 -0.17 -3.83
CA PHE A 102 -14.24 0.23 -3.09
C PHE A 102 -12.98 -0.51 -3.53
N ASP A 103 -13.10 -1.56 -4.34
CA ASP A 103 -12.02 -2.40 -4.87
C ASP A 103 -11.54 -1.99 -6.28
N THR A 104 -12.00 -0.85 -6.82
CA THR A 104 -11.67 -0.38 -8.17
C THR A 104 -10.78 0.86 -8.12
N PHE A 105 -9.61 0.77 -8.77
CA PHE A 105 -8.60 1.81 -8.84
C PHE A 105 -8.15 2.05 -10.29
N ILE A 106 -7.30 3.06 -10.47
CA ILE A 106 -6.71 3.41 -11.76
C ILE A 106 -5.20 3.20 -11.68
N VAL A 107 -4.63 2.60 -12.72
CA VAL A 107 -3.19 2.44 -12.91
C VAL A 107 -2.80 3.11 -14.21
N LEU A 108 -1.63 3.73 -14.23
CA LEU A 108 -1.05 4.32 -15.42
C LEU A 108 -0.11 3.32 -16.09
N LYS A 109 -0.47 2.89 -17.28
CA LYS A 109 0.23 1.85 -18.05
C LYS A 109 1.00 2.46 -19.23
N LYS A 110 2.20 1.95 -19.49
CA LYS A 110 2.94 2.24 -20.72
C LYS A 110 2.28 1.58 -21.92
N THR A 111 2.04 2.36 -22.97
CA THR A 111 1.51 1.87 -24.26
C THR A 111 2.44 2.29 -25.39
N LYS A 112 2.22 1.77 -26.59
CA LYS A 112 2.98 2.18 -27.80
C LYS A 112 2.81 3.67 -28.13
N LYS A 113 1.71 4.29 -27.71
CA LYS A 113 1.37 5.71 -27.96
C LYS A 113 1.70 6.63 -26.77
N GLY A 114 2.31 6.11 -25.70
CA GLY A 114 2.61 6.87 -24.48
C GLY A 114 2.01 6.22 -23.24
N VAL A 115 1.52 7.03 -22.30
CA VAL A 115 0.91 6.57 -21.07
C VAL A 115 -0.61 6.60 -21.16
N ALA A 116 -1.27 5.54 -20.71
CA ALA A 116 -2.72 5.47 -20.69
C ALA A 116 -3.23 5.02 -19.31
N PRO A 117 -4.32 5.60 -18.82
CA PRO A 117 -5.00 5.14 -17.62
C PRO A 117 -5.78 3.86 -17.91
N VAL A 118 -5.77 2.93 -16.97
CA VAL A 118 -6.50 1.67 -17.03
C VAL A 118 -7.18 1.42 -15.69
N TRP A 119 -8.44 1.02 -15.74
CA TRP A 119 -9.15 0.55 -14.57
C TRP A 119 -8.62 -0.82 -14.15
N VAL A 120 -8.39 -0.98 -12.86
CA VAL A 120 -7.99 -2.24 -12.25
C VAL A 120 -8.91 -2.60 -11.10
N LYS A 121 -9.20 -3.87 -10.98
CA LYS A 121 -9.89 -4.42 -9.81
C LYS A 121 -8.85 -5.05 -8.91
N ILE A 122 -8.83 -4.61 -7.65
CA ILE A 122 -7.88 -5.10 -6.67
C ILE A 122 -8.45 -6.23 -5.81
N GLY A 123 -7.57 -6.96 -5.15
CA GLY A 123 -7.89 -8.00 -4.17
C GLY A 123 -7.22 -7.73 -2.84
N LYS A 124 -6.41 -8.69 -2.40
CA LYS A 124 -5.67 -8.63 -1.13
C LYS A 124 -4.55 -7.58 -1.17
N THR A 125 -4.22 -7.03 -0.03
CA THR A 125 -3.13 -6.05 0.12
C THR A 125 -2.34 -6.29 1.39
N ASP A 126 -1.03 -6.01 1.33
CA ASP A 126 -0.10 -6.07 2.46
C ASP A 126 0.55 -4.71 2.78
N LEU A 127 -0.05 -3.58 2.41
CA LEU A 127 0.45 -2.21 2.49
C LEU A 127 1.49 -1.84 1.41
N ASN A 128 2.38 -2.73 1.02
CA ASN A 128 3.40 -2.51 0.00
C ASN A 128 2.93 -2.91 -1.39
N PHE A 129 2.23 -4.04 -1.46
CA PHE A 129 1.72 -4.63 -2.69
C PHE A 129 0.22 -4.87 -2.62
N VAL A 130 -0.40 -4.86 -3.77
CA VAL A 130 -1.83 -5.09 -3.93
C VAL A 130 -2.07 -6.10 -5.03
N GLU A 131 -2.84 -7.14 -4.73
CA GLU A 131 -3.30 -8.13 -5.73
C GLU A 131 -4.10 -7.42 -6.83
N ILE A 132 -3.81 -7.74 -8.07
CA ILE A 132 -4.59 -7.29 -9.22
C ILE A 132 -5.40 -8.46 -9.78
N ARG A 133 -6.72 -8.37 -9.65
CA ARG A 133 -7.64 -9.39 -10.18
C ARG A 133 -8.01 -9.16 -11.63
N ASN A 134 -8.03 -7.91 -12.08
CA ASN A 134 -8.39 -7.56 -13.45
C ASN A 134 -7.80 -6.22 -13.86
N GLY A 135 -7.60 -6.01 -15.17
CA GLY A 135 -7.22 -4.73 -15.78
C GLY A 135 -5.78 -4.69 -16.30
N ILE A 136 -4.84 -5.41 -15.71
CA ILE A 136 -3.43 -5.47 -16.10
C ILE A 136 -3.00 -6.93 -16.28
N LYS A 137 -2.06 -7.16 -17.21
CA LYS A 137 -1.42 -8.45 -17.46
C LYS A 137 0.03 -8.44 -16.99
N GLU A 138 0.60 -9.62 -16.72
CA GLU A 138 1.92 -9.81 -16.15
C GLU A 138 3.06 -9.10 -16.88
N SER A 139 3.06 -9.01 -18.17
CA SER A 139 4.14 -8.38 -18.94
C SER A 139 3.98 -6.88 -19.16
N GLU A 140 2.95 -6.25 -18.62
CA GLU A 140 2.67 -4.84 -18.83
C GLU A 140 3.43 -3.93 -17.86
N ILE A 141 3.96 -2.84 -18.37
CA ILE A 141 4.72 -1.86 -17.57
C ILE A 141 3.77 -0.83 -17.00
N VAL A 142 3.81 -0.66 -15.69
CA VAL A 142 3.03 0.34 -14.95
C VAL A 142 3.94 1.40 -14.33
N TYR A 143 3.41 2.61 -14.16
CA TYR A 143 4.11 3.70 -13.52
C TYR A 143 3.80 3.74 -12.03
N VAL A 144 4.85 3.75 -11.22
CA VAL A 144 4.77 4.03 -9.79
C VAL A 144 5.14 5.48 -9.58
N LEU A 145 4.24 6.28 -9.06
CA LEU A 145 4.44 7.73 -8.90
C LEU A 145 4.27 8.13 -7.43
N PRO A 146 4.93 9.21 -7.02
CA PRO A 146 4.74 9.77 -5.69
C PRO A 146 3.27 10.12 -5.43
N SER A 147 2.88 10.18 -4.16
CA SER A 147 1.54 10.64 -3.78
C SER A 147 1.30 12.09 -4.23
N GLU A 148 0.03 12.44 -4.44
CA GLU A 148 -0.36 13.80 -4.83
C GLU A 148 0.21 14.87 -3.88
N GLY A 149 0.24 14.59 -2.57
CA GLY A 149 0.80 15.49 -1.57
C GLY A 149 2.28 15.77 -1.78
N LEU A 150 3.07 14.75 -2.12
CA LEU A 150 4.50 14.89 -2.38
C LEU A 150 4.75 15.67 -3.69
N ILE A 151 3.96 15.43 -4.71
CA ILE A 151 4.02 16.15 -5.99
C ILE A 151 3.73 17.64 -5.78
N LYS A 152 2.65 17.98 -5.09
CA LYS A 152 2.30 19.37 -4.75
C LYS A 152 3.36 20.04 -3.89
N TYR A 153 3.97 19.32 -2.96
CA TYR A 153 5.07 19.85 -2.15
C TYR A 153 6.29 20.19 -3.02
N GLN A 154 6.70 19.31 -3.91
CA GLN A 154 7.83 19.54 -4.83
C GLN A 154 7.57 20.72 -5.78
N GLN A 155 6.35 20.85 -6.31
CA GLN A 155 5.97 21.99 -7.16
C GLN A 155 6.07 23.31 -6.41
N ARG A 156 5.47 23.42 -5.22
CA ARG A 156 5.56 24.62 -4.37
C ARG A 156 6.99 24.96 -3.99
N PHE A 157 7.82 23.95 -3.75
CA PHE A 157 9.23 24.17 -3.44
C PHE A 157 9.97 24.73 -4.65
N SER A 158 9.77 24.16 -5.84
CA SER A 158 10.41 24.65 -7.07
C SER A 158 9.98 26.08 -7.45
N GLU A 159 8.71 26.44 -7.25
CA GLU A 159 8.21 27.81 -7.46
C GLU A 159 8.84 28.80 -6.49
N ARG A 160 8.97 28.44 -5.20
CA ARG A 160 9.66 29.28 -4.21
C ARG A 160 11.13 29.52 -4.53
N VAL A 161 11.81 28.49 -5.03
CA VAL A 161 13.22 28.61 -5.44
C VAL A 161 13.35 29.48 -6.68
N LYS A 162 12.50 29.32 -7.69
CA LYS A 162 12.50 30.17 -8.90
C LYS A 162 12.18 31.62 -8.58
N GLY A 163 11.25 31.91 -7.67
CA GLY A 163 10.88 33.26 -7.27
C GLY A 163 11.91 33.96 -6.37
N ARG A 164 12.96 33.27 -5.91
CA ARG A 164 14.00 33.83 -5.04
C ARG A 164 15.30 34.14 -5.80
N PHE A 165 15.45 33.64 -7.03
CA PHE A 165 16.64 33.81 -7.87
C PHE A 165 16.31 34.38 -9.27
N GLY A 166 15.10 34.91 -9.46
CA GLY A 166 14.65 35.59 -10.68
C GLY A 166 14.48 37.10 -10.48
#